data_40792207396965216c51268981270c16
#
_entry.id   40792207396965216c51268981270c16
#
_cell.length_a   1.000
_cell.length_b   1.000
_cell.length_c   1.000
_cell.angle_alpha   90.00
_cell.angle_beta   90.00
_cell.angle_gamma   90.00
#
_symmetry.space_group_name_H-M   'P 1'
#
loop_
_entity.id
_entity.type
_entity.pdbx_description
1 polymer ?
#
loop_
_entity_poly.entity_id
_entity_poly.type
_entity_poly.pdbx_seq_one_letter_code
_entity_poly.pdbx_strand_id
1 'polypeptide(L)'
;IGPSSRTLEMAGNKIMTRQIMARAGIPVVPGTRGRIKDLAQAARFSKSIGYPVILKPAFGGGGIGMKVIDRDEDLLAALESAQTLARQAFGDDEIFIEKYLPKPRHIEFQVLADEQGNLIHLGERECTIQRRHQKILEETPSPIMTRALRQEMGRVAVSAARALNYSSAGTIEFIYSEGKFYFLEVNARIQVEHAITEIVTGVDLVKEQIKIAAGLPLEIYAEDVTLNGWAIECRINAEDPLNNFAPCPGKLTGYRSPGGIGIRVDRGVHTRYTIPSYYDPMISK
;
A
#
# COMPACT_ATOMS: atom_id res chain seq x y z
N ILE A 1 -15.61 -12.13 4.87
CA ILE A 1 -15.56 -10.92 3.99
C ILE A 1 -14.11 -10.71 3.63
N GLY A 2 -13.81 -10.63 2.33
CA GLY A 2 -12.45 -10.46 1.81
C GLY A 2 -12.10 -11.50 0.74
N PRO A 3 -10.87 -11.43 0.17
CA PRO A 3 -10.42 -12.34 -0.87
C PRO A 3 -10.18 -13.76 -0.31
N SER A 4 -9.99 -14.75 -1.21
CA SER A 4 -9.72 -16.13 -0.83
C SER A 4 -8.40 -16.26 -0.06
N SER A 5 -8.26 -17.32 0.76
CA SER A 5 -7.01 -17.63 1.48
C SER A 5 -5.82 -17.75 0.54
N ARG A 6 -6.01 -18.33 -0.66
CA ARG A 6 -4.99 -18.45 -1.69
C ARG A 6 -4.54 -17.07 -2.20
N THR A 7 -5.48 -16.15 -2.41
CA THR A 7 -5.17 -14.77 -2.81
C THR A 7 -4.41 -14.02 -1.70
N LEU A 8 -4.81 -14.22 -0.43
CA LEU A 8 -4.11 -13.66 0.72
C LEU A 8 -2.68 -14.17 0.83
N GLU A 9 -2.45 -15.46 0.65
CA GLU A 9 -1.12 -16.07 0.64
C GLU A 9 -0.24 -15.48 -0.46
N MET A 10 -0.77 -15.41 -1.69
CA MET A 10 -0.04 -14.81 -2.82
C MET A 10 0.27 -13.34 -2.59
N ALA A 11 -0.69 -12.55 -2.11
CA ALA A 11 -0.51 -11.12 -1.84
C ALA A 11 0.45 -10.84 -0.67
N GLY A 12 0.51 -11.74 0.32
CA GLY A 12 1.38 -11.63 1.49
C GLY A 12 2.86 -11.88 1.20
N ASN A 13 3.19 -12.60 0.11
CA ASN A 13 4.57 -12.88 -0.28
C ASN A 13 5.00 -11.96 -1.44
N LYS A 14 5.81 -10.94 -1.13
CA LYS A 14 6.24 -9.93 -2.11
C LYS A 14 7.03 -10.51 -3.29
N ILE A 15 7.85 -11.53 -3.05
CA ILE A 15 8.61 -12.19 -4.12
C ILE A 15 7.66 -12.92 -5.07
N MET A 16 6.72 -13.70 -4.52
CA MET A 16 5.72 -14.44 -5.30
C MET A 16 4.84 -13.48 -6.10
N THR A 17 4.27 -12.47 -5.44
CA THR A 17 3.42 -11.46 -6.10
C THR A 17 4.15 -10.77 -7.23
N ARG A 18 5.39 -10.33 -7.00
CA ARG A 18 6.23 -9.69 -8.01
C ARG A 18 6.48 -10.60 -9.23
N GLN A 19 6.71 -11.91 -9.01
CA GLN A 19 6.87 -12.87 -10.11
C GLN A 19 5.58 -13.05 -10.92
N ILE A 20 4.42 -13.09 -10.23
CA ILE A 20 3.11 -13.16 -10.89
C ILE A 20 2.91 -11.92 -11.76
N MET A 21 3.16 -10.72 -11.20
CA MET A 21 3.03 -9.45 -11.93
C MET A 21 3.93 -9.39 -13.15
N ALA A 22 5.21 -9.76 -13.00
CA ALA A 22 6.16 -9.79 -14.12
C ALA A 22 5.72 -10.74 -15.24
N ARG A 23 5.19 -11.93 -14.90
CA ARG A 23 4.64 -12.89 -15.89
C ARG A 23 3.39 -12.36 -16.59
N ALA A 24 2.60 -11.56 -15.89
CA ALA A 24 1.43 -10.90 -16.46
C ALA A 24 1.77 -9.64 -17.29
N GLY A 25 3.05 -9.32 -17.48
CA GLY A 25 3.50 -8.14 -18.23
C GLY A 25 3.33 -6.81 -17.48
N ILE A 26 3.10 -6.86 -16.18
CA ILE A 26 2.95 -5.67 -15.33
C ILE A 26 4.33 -5.13 -14.99
N PRO A 27 4.57 -3.82 -15.15
CA PRO A 27 5.85 -3.21 -14.79
C PRO A 27 6.18 -3.43 -13.32
N VAL A 28 7.33 -4.03 -13.03
CA VAL A 28 7.88 -4.19 -11.68
C VAL A 28 9.22 -3.46 -11.58
N VAL A 29 9.56 -2.93 -10.41
CA VAL A 29 10.86 -2.27 -10.21
C VAL A 29 12.00 -3.22 -10.60
N PRO A 30 13.02 -2.82 -11.37
CA PRO A 30 14.17 -3.69 -11.67
C PRO A 30 14.75 -4.27 -10.37
N GLY A 31 14.84 -5.60 -10.28
CA GLY A 31 15.23 -6.27 -9.05
C GLY A 31 15.44 -7.77 -9.23
N THR A 32 15.87 -8.44 -8.17
CA THR A 32 16.07 -9.89 -8.18
C THR A 32 14.77 -10.64 -8.41
N ARG A 33 14.84 -11.78 -9.08
CA ARG A 33 13.67 -12.64 -9.32
C ARG A 33 13.25 -13.47 -8.11
N GLY A 34 14.05 -13.48 -7.08
CA GLY A 34 13.82 -14.26 -5.87
C GLY A 34 14.71 -13.75 -4.73
N ARG A 35 14.74 -14.53 -3.64
CA ARG A 35 15.61 -14.24 -2.51
C ARG A 35 17.08 -14.19 -2.89
N ILE A 36 17.86 -13.38 -2.21
CA ILE A 36 19.32 -13.40 -2.27
C ILE A 36 19.82 -14.62 -1.51
N LYS A 37 20.67 -15.40 -2.17
CA LYS A 37 21.25 -16.63 -1.59
C LYS A 37 22.53 -16.34 -0.81
N ASP A 38 23.34 -15.43 -1.33
CA ASP A 38 24.64 -15.06 -0.78
C ASP A 38 25.06 -13.64 -1.17
N LEU A 39 26.10 -13.15 -0.51
CA LEU A 39 26.67 -11.82 -0.74
C LEU A 39 27.20 -11.65 -2.18
N ALA A 40 27.80 -12.69 -2.75
CA ALA A 40 28.37 -12.61 -4.09
C ALA A 40 27.26 -12.41 -5.14
N GLN A 41 26.11 -13.07 -4.98
CA GLN A 41 24.93 -12.83 -5.81
C GLN A 41 24.42 -11.41 -5.63
N ALA A 42 24.30 -10.95 -4.37
CA ALA A 42 23.86 -9.59 -4.06
C ALA A 42 24.73 -8.55 -4.75
N ALA A 43 26.06 -8.65 -4.60
CA ALA A 43 27.02 -7.72 -5.17
C ALA A 43 26.96 -7.70 -6.71
N ARG A 44 26.99 -8.88 -7.36
CA ARG A 44 26.88 -8.98 -8.82
C ARG A 44 25.60 -8.34 -9.34
N PHE A 45 24.48 -8.62 -8.68
CA PHE A 45 23.18 -8.11 -9.10
C PHE A 45 23.09 -6.58 -8.90
N SER A 46 23.49 -6.08 -7.74
CA SER A 46 23.50 -4.63 -7.46
C SER A 46 24.36 -3.85 -8.45
N LYS A 47 25.54 -4.37 -8.79
CA LYS A 47 26.39 -3.78 -9.85
C LYS A 47 25.72 -3.78 -11.22
N SER A 48 24.97 -4.83 -11.55
CA SER A 48 24.30 -4.95 -12.86
C SER A 48 23.14 -3.96 -13.04
N ILE A 49 22.40 -3.63 -11.99
CA ILE A 49 21.30 -2.65 -12.04
C ILE A 49 21.75 -1.24 -11.64
N GLY A 50 22.97 -1.11 -11.11
CA GLY A 50 23.57 0.16 -10.63
C GLY A 50 23.03 0.60 -9.28
N TYR A 51 23.90 1.21 -8.48
CA TYR A 51 23.52 1.84 -7.22
C TYR A 51 22.79 3.18 -7.45
N PRO A 52 21.98 3.69 -6.49
CA PRO A 52 21.61 3.03 -5.25
C PRO A 52 20.62 1.88 -5.48
N VAL A 53 20.66 0.92 -4.55
CA VAL A 53 19.72 -0.22 -4.49
C VAL A 53 19.04 -0.26 -3.14
N ILE A 54 17.93 -0.98 -3.03
CA ILE A 54 17.22 -1.19 -1.76
C ILE A 54 17.06 -2.67 -1.48
N LEU A 55 17.43 -3.09 -0.26
CA LEU A 55 17.13 -4.41 0.28
C LEU A 55 15.73 -4.39 0.88
N LYS A 56 14.94 -5.44 0.63
CA LYS A 56 13.59 -5.58 1.16
C LYS A 56 13.34 -7.00 1.66
N PRO A 57 12.71 -7.18 2.84
CA PRO A 57 12.19 -8.47 3.26
C PRO A 57 11.10 -8.99 2.31
N ALA A 58 11.06 -10.31 2.12
CA ALA A 58 10.03 -10.97 1.31
C ALA A 58 8.64 -10.87 1.94
N PHE A 59 8.59 -10.89 3.27
CA PHE A 59 7.37 -10.80 4.07
C PHE A 59 7.30 -9.49 4.85
N GLY A 60 6.09 -9.12 5.28
CA GLY A 60 5.85 -7.95 6.12
C GLY A 60 5.61 -6.66 5.34
N GLY A 61 5.47 -5.56 6.09
CA GLY A 61 5.11 -4.23 5.58
C GLY A 61 5.69 -3.10 6.44
N GLY A 62 5.26 -1.86 6.19
CA GLY A 62 5.65 -0.69 6.97
C GLY A 62 7.14 -0.32 6.90
N GLY A 63 7.88 -0.82 5.91
CA GLY A 63 9.30 -0.48 5.73
C GLY A 63 10.27 -1.13 6.72
N ILE A 64 9.80 -2.01 7.59
CA ILE A 64 10.67 -2.70 8.57
C ILE A 64 11.68 -3.57 7.83
N GLY A 65 12.97 -3.42 8.17
CA GLY A 65 14.07 -4.19 7.55
C GLY A 65 14.50 -3.70 6.18
N MET A 66 13.89 -2.65 5.62
CA MET A 66 14.36 -2.04 4.37
C MET A 66 15.66 -1.26 4.60
N LYS A 67 16.62 -1.40 3.67
CA LYS A 67 17.90 -0.70 3.69
C LYS A 67 18.24 -0.19 2.30
N VAL A 68 18.49 1.12 2.18
CA VAL A 68 19.03 1.72 0.96
C VAL A 68 20.54 1.63 1.02
N ILE A 69 21.16 1.29 -0.09
CA ILE A 69 22.60 1.06 -0.23
C ILE A 69 23.08 1.87 -1.42
N ASP A 70 23.99 2.76 -1.16
CA ASP A 70 24.54 3.66 -2.16
C ASP A 70 25.83 3.11 -2.81
N ARG A 71 26.52 2.20 -2.13
CA ARG A 71 27.84 1.68 -2.54
C ARG A 71 28.02 0.21 -2.17
N ASP A 72 28.88 -0.47 -2.92
CA ASP A 72 29.16 -1.90 -2.76
C ASP A 72 29.75 -2.25 -1.37
N GLU A 73 30.54 -1.33 -0.79
CA GLU A 73 31.20 -1.54 0.50
C GLU A 73 30.19 -1.70 1.66
N ASP A 74 29.03 -1.05 1.53
CA ASP A 74 27.99 -1.05 2.58
C ASP A 74 27.08 -2.30 2.51
N LEU A 75 27.18 -3.08 1.43
CA LEU A 75 26.22 -4.15 1.10
C LEU A 75 26.20 -5.28 2.13
N LEU A 76 27.38 -5.74 2.62
CA LEU A 76 27.45 -6.85 3.57
C LEU A 76 26.77 -6.51 4.90
N ALA A 77 27.16 -5.40 5.50
CA ALA A 77 26.61 -4.98 6.80
C ALA A 77 25.09 -4.70 6.70
N ALA A 78 24.66 -4.14 5.58
CA ALA A 78 23.25 -3.88 5.33
C ALA A 78 22.44 -5.17 5.13
N LEU A 79 22.99 -6.16 4.44
CA LEU A 79 22.33 -7.45 4.23
C LEU A 79 22.14 -8.21 5.54
N GLU A 80 23.19 -8.33 6.36
CA GLU A 80 23.15 -8.99 7.67
C GLU A 80 22.14 -8.30 8.61
N SER A 81 22.16 -6.96 8.63
CA SER A 81 21.22 -6.18 9.43
C SER A 81 19.78 -6.37 8.96
N ALA A 82 19.53 -6.35 7.64
CA ALA A 82 18.20 -6.54 7.06
C ALA A 82 17.64 -7.95 7.37
N GLN A 83 18.46 -8.99 7.22
CA GLN A 83 18.09 -10.37 7.55
C GLN A 83 17.75 -10.54 9.04
N THR A 84 18.57 -9.95 9.92
CA THR A 84 18.33 -10.01 11.36
C THR A 84 17.00 -9.36 11.74
N LEU A 85 16.74 -8.16 11.21
CA LEU A 85 15.48 -7.44 11.46
C LEU A 85 14.26 -8.18 10.87
N ALA A 86 14.40 -8.75 9.68
CA ALA A 86 13.33 -9.51 9.05
C ALA A 86 12.97 -10.76 9.85
N ARG A 87 13.99 -11.50 10.31
CA ARG A 87 13.80 -12.69 11.17
C ARG A 87 13.11 -12.34 12.49
N GLN A 88 13.51 -11.25 13.13
CA GLN A 88 12.91 -10.81 14.40
C GLN A 88 11.46 -10.34 14.23
N ALA A 89 11.17 -9.61 13.15
CA ALA A 89 9.86 -9.00 12.95
C ALA A 89 8.84 -9.96 12.32
N PHE A 90 9.29 -10.84 11.43
CA PHE A 90 8.39 -11.64 10.57
C PHE A 90 8.65 -13.15 10.67
N GLY A 91 9.67 -13.60 11.40
CA GLY A 91 10.03 -15.01 11.50
C GLY A 91 10.74 -15.57 10.26
N ASP A 92 11.06 -14.74 9.28
CA ASP A 92 11.67 -15.10 8.01
C ASP A 92 12.77 -14.10 7.65
N ASP A 93 13.88 -14.56 7.08
CA ASP A 93 15.05 -13.75 6.73
C ASP A 93 15.26 -13.60 5.22
N GLU A 94 14.28 -13.97 4.42
CA GLU A 94 14.38 -13.82 2.97
C GLU A 94 14.42 -12.35 2.56
N ILE A 95 15.50 -11.96 1.89
CA ILE A 95 15.73 -10.61 1.36
C ILE A 95 15.81 -10.68 -0.16
N PHE A 96 15.25 -9.66 -0.81
CA PHE A 96 15.44 -9.40 -2.24
C PHE A 96 15.95 -7.97 -2.48
N ILE A 97 16.52 -7.73 -3.66
CA ILE A 97 17.10 -6.43 -4.04
C ILE A 97 16.27 -5.80 -5.15
N GLU A 98 16.03 -4.51 -5.04
CA GLU A 98 15.45 -3.68 -6.09
C GLU A 98 16.30 -2.44 -6.34
N LYS A 99 16.15 -1.85 -7.55
CA LYS A 99 16.64 -0.51 -7.82
C LYS A 99 15.96 0.48 -6.89
N TYR A 100 16.73 1.33 -6.24
CA TYR A 100 16.17 2.46 -5.53
C TYR A 100 15.73 3.54 -6.53
N LEU A 101 14.48 3.98 -6.42
CA LEU A 101 13.91 4.99 -7.29
C LEU A 101 13.97 6.36 -6.61
N PRO A 102 14.51 7.41 -7.27
CA PRO A 102 14.60 8.73 -6.67
C PRO A 102 13.24 9.42 -6.62
N LYS A 103 13.01 10.20 -5.57
CA LYS A 103 11.81 11.05 -5.38
C LYS A 103 10.52 10.32 -5.76
N PRO A 104 10.28 9.12 -5.23
CA PRO A 104 9.15 8.31 -5.64
C PRO A 104 7.84 8.91 -5.15
N ARG A 105 6.77 8.78 -5.96
CA ARG A 105 5.40 8.98 -5.50
C ARG A 105 4.72 7.65 -5.29
N HIS A 106 3.93 7.57 -4.26
CA HIS A 106 3.13 6.41 -3.92
C HIS A 106 1.70 6.64 -4.44
N ILE A 107 1.38 5.96 -5.52
CA ILE A 107 0.07 6.01 -6.16
C ILE A 107 -0.57 4.64 -6.02
N GLU A 108 -1.83 4.61 -5.64
CA GLU A 108 -2.54 3.35 -5.49
C GLU A 108 -3.93 3.39 -6.13
N PHE A 109 -4.40 2.24 -6.58
CA PHE A 109 -5.71 2.12 -7.19
C PHE A 109 -6.62 1.22 -6.36
N GLN A 110 -7.78 1.75 -5.99
CA GLN A 110 -8.84 0.96 -5.37
C GLN A 110 -9.45 0.04 -6.41
N VAL A 111 -9.47 -1.26 -6.13
CA VAL A 111 -10.15 -2.26 -6.96
C VAL A 111 -11.32 -2.87 -6.21
N LEU A 112 -12.35 -3.24 -6.98
CA LEU A 112 -13.47 -4.08 -6.56
C LEU A 112 -13.62 -5.23 -7.55
N ALA A 113 -13.78 -6.45 -7.02
CA ALA A 113 -13.99 -7.63 -7.82
C ALA A 113 -15.03 -8.56 -7.16
N ASP A 114 -15.97 -9.08 -7.93
CA ASP A 114 -16.92 -10.09 -7.46
C ASP A 114 -16.42 -11.51 -7.78
N GLU A 115 -17.21 -12.51 -7.38
CA GLU A 115 -16.91 -13.93 -7.65
C GLU A 115 -17.30 -14.36 -9.07
N GLN A 116 -18.05 -13.54 -9.80
CA GLN A 116 -18.47 -13.76 -11.19
C GLN A 116 -17.44 -13.31 -12.22
N GLY A 117 -16.37 -12.61 -11.77
CA GLY A 117 -15.26 -12.16 -12.61
C GLY A 117 -15.39 -10.70 -13.07
N ASN A 118 -16.40 -9.97 -12.59
CA ASN A 118 -16.47 -8.52 -12.78
C ASN A 118 -15.40 -7.88 -11.91
N LEU A 119 -14.58 -7.02 -12.53
CA LEU A 119 -13.46 -6.36 -11.86
C LEU A 119 -13.28 -4.96 -12.41
N ILE A 120 -13.34 -3.98 -11.53
CA ILE A 120 -13.21 -2.55 -11.84
C ILE A 120 -12.20 -1.88 -10.92
N HIS A 121 -11.75 -0.68 -11.30
CA HIS A 121 -11.06 0.23 -10.40
C HIS A 121 -11.88 1.49 -10.14
N LEU A 122 -11.76 2.06 -8.96
CA LEU A 122 -12.48 3.27 -8.51
C LEU A 122 -11.60 4.52 -8.49
N GLY A 123 -10.59 4.57 -9.35
CA GLY A 123 -9.62 5.66 -9.39
C GLY A 123 -8.46 5.45 -8.43
N GLU A 124 -7.59 6.45 -8.42
CA GLU A 124 -6.35 6.44 -7.64
C GLU A 124 -6.44 7.31 -6.38
N ARG A 125 -5.51 7.00 -5.45
CA ARG A 125 -5.15 7.84 -4.31
C ARG A 125 -3.65 8.14 -4.37
N GLU A 126 -3.27 9.34 -4.00
CA GLU A 126 -1.89 9.78 -3.77
C GLU A 126 -1.56 9.61 -2.29
N CYS A 127 -0.57 8.79 -1.97
CA CYS A 127 -0.18 8.46 -0.59
C CYS A 127 1.30 8.74 -0.32
N THR A 128 1.88 9.70 -1.02
CA THR A 128 3.32 10.02 -0.94
C THR A 128 3.72 10.65 0.39
N ILE A 129 2.81 11.36 1.05
CA ILE A 129 3.11 12.02 2.34
C ILE A 129 3.09 10.98 3.44
N GLN A 130 4.30 10.57 3.81
CA GLN A 130 4.53 9.50 4.79
C GLN A 130 5.56 9.94 5.82
N ARG A 131 5.47 9.35 7.02
CA ARG A 131 6.50 9.44 8.04
C ARG A 131 6.94 8.03 8.43
N ARG A 132 8.21 7.71 8.26
CA ARG A 132 8.76 6.37 8.52
C ARG A 132 8.00 5.26 7.78
N HIS A 133 7.66 5.51 6.52
CA HIS A 133 6.88 4.62 5.65
C HIS A 133 5.41 4.40 6.09
N GLN A 134 4.89 5.21 7.01
CA GLN A 134 3.47 5.25 7.37
C GLN A 134 2.79 6.42 6.68
N LYS A 135 1.71 6.16 5.99
CA LYS A 135 0.87 7.19 5.37
C LYS A 135 0.31 8.10 6.44
N ILE A 136 0.30 9.41 6.21
CA ILE A 136 -0.19 10.44 7.16
C ILE A 136 -1.26 11.31 6.52
N LEU A 137 -1.10 11.61 5.24
CA LEU A 137 -2.02 12.37 4.44
C LEU A 137 -2.18 11.72 3.09
N GLU A 138 -3.40 11.50 2.69
CA GLU A 138 -3.79 10.93 1.41
C GLU A 138 -4.73 11.85 0.67
N GLU A 139 -4.65 11.88 -0.66
CA GLU A 139 -5.52 12.71 -1.49
C GLU A 139 -6.00 11.98 -2.75
N THR A 140 -7.14 12.38 -3.24
CA THR A 140 -7.69 11.91 -4.53
C THR A 140 -8.49 13.03 -5.19
N PRO A 141 -8.37 13.23 -6.52
CA PRO A 141 -7.38 12.65 -7.43
C PRO A 141 -5.94 13.08 -7.12
N SER A 142 -4.97 12.28 -7.56
CA SER A 142 -3.55 12.64 -7.44
C SER A 142 -3.21 13.87 -8.30
N PRO A 143 -2.42 14.83 -7.77
CA PRO A 143 -2.07 16.07 -8.50
C PRO A 143 -1.20 15.83 -9.73
N ILE A 144 -0.56 14.66 -9.87
CA ILE A 144 0.22 14.33 -11.07
C ILE A 144 -0.60 13.58 -12.13
N MET A 145 -1.83 13.20 -11.81
CA MET A 145 -2.58 12.28 -12.64
C MET A 145 -3.26 12.98 -13.81
N THR A 146 -2.80 12.70 -15.02
CA THR A 146 -3.54 13.04 -16.24
C THR A 146 -4.58 11.96 -16.55
N ARG A 147 -5.57 12.29 -17.38
CA ARG A 147 -6.58 11.31 -17.83
C ARG A 147 -5.93 10.08 -18.48
N ALA A 148 -4.91 10.28 -19.32
CA ALA A 148 -4.21 9.21 -20.01
C ALA A 148 -3.46 8.31 -19.02
N LEU A 149 -2.72 8.89 -18.08
CA LEU A 149 -1.98 8.15 -17.06
C LEU A 149 -2.94 7.35 -16.14
N ARG A 150 -4.07 7.94 -15.73
CA ARG A 150 -5.10 7.25 -14.95
C ARG A 150 -5.65 6.04 -15.70
N GLN A 151 -5.95 6.19 -16.97
CA GLN A 151 -6.44 5.08 -17.80
C GLN A 151 -5.40 3.97 -17.97
N GLU A 152 -4.13 4.34 -18.14
CA GLU A 152 -3.04 3.38 -18.27
C GLU A 152 -2.81 2.60 -16.96
N MET A 153 -2.58 3.33 -15.86
CA MET A 153 -2.34 2.72 -14.54
C MET A 153 -3.56 1.94 -14.04
N GLY A 154 -4.77 2.44 -14.28
CA GLY A 154 -6.02 1.76 -13.91
C GLY A 154 -6.18 0.42 -14.64
N ARG A 155 -5.89 0.37 -15.95
CA ARG A 155 -5.88 -0.90 -16.70
C ARG A 155 -4.85 -1.89 -16.14
N VAL A 156 -3.67 -1.39 -15.77
CA VAL A 156 -2.62 -2.22 -15.15
C VAL A 156 -3.07 -2.70 -13.78
N ALA A 157 -3.73 -1.87 -12.97
CA ALA A 157 -4.27 -2.27 -11.66
C ALA A 157 -5.33 -3.38 -11.79
N VAL A 158 -6.26 -3.25 -12.76
CA VAL A 158 -7.25 -4.30 -13.07
C VAL A 158 -6.55 -5.59 -13.52
N SER A 159 -5.53 -5.48 -14.38
CA SER A 159 -4.76 -6.66 -14.84
C SER A 159 -4.01 -7.34 -13.68
N ALA A 160 -3.48 -6.56 -12.73
CA ALA A 160 -2.80 -7.07 -11.53
C ALA A 160 -3.78 -7.85 -10.63
N ALA A 161 -4.96 -7.28 -10.36
CA ALA A 161 -5.98 -7.95 -9.58
C ALA A 161 -6.47 -9.24 -10.26
N ARG A 162 -6.65 -9.21 -11.59
CA ARG A 162 -7.03 -10.40 -12.37
C ARG A 162 -5.98 -11.50 -12.31
N ALA A 163 -4.68 -11.16 -12.37
CA ALA A 163 -3.59 -12.13 -12.27
C ALA A 163 -3.53 -12.85 -10.91
N LEU A 164 -4.14 -12.27 -9.87
CA LEU A 164 -4.26 -12.85 -8.53
C LEU A 164 -5.61 -13.57 -8.30
N ASN A 165 -6.50 -13.62 -9.28
CA ASN A 165 -7.88 -14.05 -9.10
C ASN A 165 -8.53 -13.35 -7.90
N TYR A 166 -8.38 -12.02 -7.86
CA TYR A 166 -8.82 -11.20 -6.74
C TYR A 166 -10.34 -11.13 -6.68
N SER A 167 -10.89 -11.23 -5.47
CA SER A 167 -12.28 -10.91 -5.15
C SER A 167 -12.36 -9.99 -3.93
N SER A 168 -13.46 -9.24 -3.78
CA SER A 168 -13.67 -8.23 -2.74
C SER A 168 -12.99 -6.88 -3.05
N ALA A 169 -12.97 -5.97 -2.05
CA ALA A 169 -12.25 -4.72 -2.12
C ALA A 169 -10.75 -4.94 -1.85
N GLY A 170 -9.91 -4.31 -2.64
CA GLY A 170 -8.47 -4.34 -2.47
C GLY A 170 -7.79 -3.15 -3.11
N THR A 171 -6.50 -3.04 -2.91
CA THR A 171 -5.71 -1.94 -3.44
C THR A 171 -4.46 -2.46 -4.12
N ILE A 172 -4.20 -1.93 -5.31
CA ILE A 172 -2.96 -2.17 -6.06
C ILE A 172 -2.10 -0.94 -5.93
N GLU A 173 -0.96 -1.08 -5.28
CA GLU A 173 -0.02 0.00 -5.02
C GLU A 173 1.07 0.07 -6.09
N PHE A 174 1.39 1.28 -6.50
CA PHE A 174 2.43 1.59 -7.46
C PHE A 174 3.39 2.63 -6.91
N ILE A 175 4.62 2.54 -7.37
CA ILE A 175 5.62 3.60 -7.21
C ILE A 175 5.80 4.30 -8.56
N TYR A 176 5.62 5.62 -8.56
CA TYR A 176 5.81 6.44 -9.75
C TYR A 176 7.07 7.29 -9.59
N SER A 177 7.97 7.23 -10.56
CA SER A 177 9.22 8.00 -10.55
C SER A 177 9.65 8.28 -11.98
N GLU A 178 10.08 9.51 -12.26
CA GLU A 178 10.65 9.93 -13.55
C GLU A 178 9.81 9.54 -14.77
N GLY A 179 8.48 9.74 -14.68
CA GLY A 179 7.56 9.44 -15.78
C GLY A 179 7.20 7.97 -15.96
N LYS A 180 7.68 7.09 -15.09
CA LYS A 180 7.40 5.64 -15.12
C LYS A 180 6.74 5.20 -13.83
N PHE A 181 5.89 4.18 -13.93
CA PHE A 181 5.30 3.56 -12.74
C PHE A 181 5.62 2.06 -12.71
N TYR A 182 5.67 1.53 -11.49
CA TYR A 182 5.99 0.15 -11.23
C TYR A 182 5.09 -0.38 -10.13
N PHE A 183 4.64 -1.61 -10.28
CA PHE A 183 3.92 -2.31 -9.22
C PHE A 183 4.78 -2.39 -7.94
N LEU A 184 4.17 -2.09 -6.80
CA LEU A 184 4.80 -2.14 -5.48
C LEU A 184 4.30 -3.33 -4.68
N GLU A 185 3.01 -3.34 -4.34
CA GLU A 185 2.37 -4.42 -3.57
C GLU A 185 0.85 -4.44 -3.74
N VAL A 186 0.22 -5.46 -3.19
CA VAL A 186 -1.23 -5.59 -3.10
C VAL A 186 -1.65 -5.59 -1.64
N ASN A 187 -2.58 -4.71 -1.29
CA ASN A 187 -3.26 -4.78 -0.01
C ASN A 187 -4.59 -5.52 -0.20
N ALA A 188 -4.59 -6.78 0.22
CA ALA A 188 -5.71 -7.69 0.04
C ALA A 188 -6.79 -7.50 1.14
N ARG A 189 -7.18 -6.25 1.36
CA ARG A 189 -8.14 -5.78 2.37
C ARG A 189 -8.58 -4.37 2.06
N ILE A 190 -9.58 -3.90 2.79
CA ILE A 190 -9.87 -2.46 2.85
C ILE A 190 -8.73 -1.71 3.55
N GLN A 191 -8.46 -0.49 3.14
CA GLN A 191 -7.42 0.36 3.73
C GLN A 191 -8.02 1.52 4.52
N VAL A 192 -7.19 2.16 5.37
CA VAL A 192 -7.60 3.32 6.16
C VAL A 192 -8.12 4.43 5.25
N GLU A 193 -7.43 4.70 4.18
CA GLU A 193 -7.66 5.76 3.19
C GLU A 193 -8.80 5.50 2.19
N HIS A 194 -9.61 4.45 2.41
CA HIS A 194 -10.75 4.14 1.54
C HIS A 194 -11.78 5.26 1.47
N ALA A 195 -11.92 6.02 2.57
CA ALA A 195 -12.95 7.04 2.71
C ALA A 195 -12.87 8.15 1.65
N ILE A 196 -11.66 8.55 1.22
CA ILE A 196 -11.52 9.57 0.17
C ILE A 196 -11.99 9.05 -1.19
N THR A 197 -11.81 7.77 -1.50
CA THR A 197 -12.38 7.15 -2.71
C THR A 197 -13.91 7.16 -2.64
N GLU A 198 -14.50 6.81 -1.50
CA GLU A 198 -15.95 6.84 -1.30
C GLU A 198 -16.53 8.25 -1.49
N ILE A 199 -15.85 9.28 -0.97
CA ILE A 199 -16.29 10.68 -1.11
C ILE A 199 -16.34 11.12 -2.57
N VAL A 200 -15.33 10.82 -3.37
CA VAL A 200 -15.27 11.30 -4.76
C VAL A 200 -16.03 10.43 -5.76
N THR A 201 -16.27 9.15 -5.42
CA THR A 201 -17.00 8.22 -6.31
C THR A 201 -18.46 8.02 -5.94
N GLY A 202 -18.82 8.27 -4.68
CA GLY A 202 -20.15 7.94 -4.15
C GLY A 202 -20.35 6.44 -3.88
N VAL A 203 -19.32 5.59 -4.01
CA VAL A 203 -19.38 4.15 -3.79
C VAL A 203 -19.04 3.82 -2.34
N ASP A 204 -19.94 3.15 -1.62
CA ASP A 204 -19.71 2.61 -0.27
C ASP A 204 -18.97 1.28 -0.37
N LEU A 205 -17.65 1.31 -0.17
CA LEU A 205 -16.77 0.15 -0.32
C LEU A 205 -17.08 -0.97 0.68
N VAL A 206 -17.44 -0.62 1.90
CA VAL A 206 -17.78 -1.61 2.94
C VAL A 206 -19.08 -2.33 2.59
N LYS A 207 -20.06 -1.60 2.10
CA LYS A 207 -21.32 -2.18 1.61
C LYS A 207 -21.08 -3.11 0.43
N GLU A 208 -20.25 -2.71 -0.52
CA GLU A 208 -19.91 -3.57 -1.66
C GLU A 208 -19.13 -4.83 -1.21
N GLN A 209 -18.24 -4.75 -0.23
CA GLN A 209 -17.59 -5.93 0.35
C GLN A 209 -18.62 -6.93 0.94
N ILE A 210 -19.65 -6.42 1.61
CA ILE A 210 -20.72 -7.26 2.20
C ILE A 210 -21.54 -7.90 1.08
N LYS A 211 -21.91 -7.15 0.04
CA LYS A 211 -22.65 -7.68 -1.12
C LYS A 211 -21.88 -8.79 -1.83
N ILE A 212 -20.60 -8.55 -2.12
CA ILE A 212 -19.71 -9.53 -2.77
C ILE A 212 -19.59 -10.79 -1.91
N ALA A 213 -19.40 -10.65 -0.60
CA ALA A 213 -19.33 -11.78 0.33
C ALA A 213 -20.65 -12.55 0.44
N ALA A 214 -21.78 -11.92 0.14
CA ALA A 214 -23.09 -12.57 0.01
C ALA A 214 -23.31 -13.25 -1.36
N GLY A 215 -22.31 -13.23 -2.26
CA GLY A 215 -22.40 -13.83 -3.60
C GLY A 215 -23.11 -12.96 -4.64
N LEU A 216 -23.39 -11.70 -4.32
CA LEU A 216 -24.04 -10.79 -5.26
C LEU A 216 -23.02 -10.26 -6.27
N PRO A 217 -23.41 -10.08 -7.54
CA PRO A 217 -22.55 -9.47 -8.55
C PRO A 217 -22.34 -7.98 -8.27
N LEU A 218 -21.23 -7.43 -8.80
CA LEU A 218 -21.05 -5.99 -8.86
C LEU A 218 -22.09 -5.37 -9.79
N GLU A 219 -22.81 -4.38 -9.26
CA GLU A 219 -23.78 -3.56 -10.02
C GLU A 219 -23.21 -2.24 -10.51
N ILE A 220 -21.88 -2.07 -10.33
CA ILE A 220 -21.14 -0.86 -10.72
C ILE A 220 -20.27 -1.21 -11.92
N TYR A 221 -20.45 -0.48 -13.02
CA TYR A 221 -19.67 -0.68 -14.24
C TYR A 221 -18.53 0.34 -14.32
N ALA A 222 -17.45 -0.01 -15.01
CA ALA A 222 -16.27 0.84 -15.10
C ALA A 222 -16.56 2.21 -15.75
N GLU A 223 -17.52 2.27 -16.67
CA GLU A 223 -17.98 3.48 -17.33
C GLU A 223 -18.80 4.41 -16.43
N ASP A 224 -19.38 3.90 -15.36
CA ASP A 224 -20.17 4.67 -14.39
C ASP A 224 -19.29 5.33 -13.33
N VAL A 225 -18.05 4.87 -13.21
CA VAL A 225 -17.10 5.41 -12.20
C VAL A 225 -16.64 6.79 -12.61
N THR A 226 -17.08 7.78 -11.86
CA THR A 226 -16.66 9.18 -12.02
C THR A 226 -16.04 9.71 -10.75
N LEU A 227 -14.97 10.50 -10.89
CA LEU A 227 -14.37 11.21 -9.76
C LEU A 227 -14.95 12.63 -9.69
N ASN A 228 -15.79 12.89 -8.69
CA ASN A 228 -16.46 14.17 -8.48
C ASN A 228 -15.76 14.97 -7.38
N GLY A 229 -15.04 16.02 -7.79
CA GLY A 229 -14.30 16.88 -6.87
C GLY A 229 -12.98 16.27 -6.37
N TRP A 230 -12.60 16.66 -5.17
CA TRP A 230 -11.35 16.27 -4.51
C TRP A 230 -11.61 15.92 -3.05
N ALA A 231 -10.84 14.98 -2.52
CA ALA A 231 -10.87 14.64 -1.10
C ALA A 231 -9.44 14.49 -0.57
N ILE A 232 -9.24 14.94 0.67
CA ILE A 232 -7.99 14.80 1.41
C ILE A 232 -8.31 14.14 2.74
N GLU A 233 -7.59 13.08 3.08
CA GLU A 233 -7.65 12.44 4.40
C GLU A 233 -6.40 12.80 5.20
N CYS A 234 -6.60 13.10 6.48
CA CYS A 234 -5.52 13.26 7.45
C CYS A 234 -5.70 12.22 8.54
N ARG A 235 -4.65 11.47 8.86
CA ARG A 235 -4.63 10.56 10.01
C ARG A 235 -4.30 11.33 11.27
N ILE A 236 -5.15 11.21 12.27
CA ILE A 236 -4.96 11.85 13.57
C ILE A 236 -4.51 10.77 14.56
N ASN A 237 -3.25 10.85 14.97
CA ASN A 237 -2.60 9.85 15.79
C ASN A 237 -2.30 10.37 17.20
N ALA A 238 -2.35 9.46 18.20
CA ALA A 238 -1.87 9.71 19.55
C ALA A 238 -0.35 9.53 19.57
N GLU A 239 0.36 10.59 19.25
CA GLU A 239 1.83 10.63 19.14
C GLU A 239 2.38 11.89 19.79
N ASP A 240 3.58 11.81 20.35
CA ASP A 240 4.28 12.92 20.96
C ASP A 240 5.25 13.58 19.98
N PRO A 241 4.93 14.76 19.41
CA PRO A 241 5.79 15.43 18.44
C PRO A 241 7.14 15.89 19.04
N LEU A 242 7.20 16.12 20.36
CA LEU A 242 8.44 16.50 21.02
C LEU A 242 9.38 15.30 21.25
N ASN A 243 8.81 14.10 21.27
CA ASN A 243 9.55 12.86 21.39
C ASN A 243 9.57 12.09 20.05
N ASN A 244 9.90 12.80 18.98
CA ASN A 244 10.06 12.24 17.64
C ASN A 244 8.82 11.42 17.18
N PHE A 245 7.62 11.88 17.52
CA PHE A 245 6.35 11.24 17.21
C PHE A 245 6.24 9.78 17.72
N ALA A 246 6.83 9.50 18.87
CA ALA A 246 6.62 8.23 19.53
C ALA A 246 5.13 8.04 19.87
N PRO A 247 4.58 6.82 19.74
CA PRO A 247 3.23 6.53 20.20
C PRO A 247 3.02 6.99 21.64
N CYS A 248 1.94 7.69 21.90
CA CYS A 248 1.57 8.24 23.21
C CYS A 248 0.22 7.64 23.67
N PRO A 249 0.22 6.36 24.13
CA PRO A 249 -1.00 5.74 24.63
C PRO A 249 -1.46 6.42 25.92
N GLY A 250 -2.74 6.33 26.23
CA GLY A 250 -3.29 6.91 27.46
C GLY A 250 -4.74 7.33 27.33
N LYS A 251 -5.24 7.96 28.39
CA LYS A 251 -6.64 8.37 28.48
C LYS A 251 -6.87 9.70 27.81
N LEU A 252 -7.83 9.76 26.88
CA LEU A 252 -8.30 11.00 26.29
C LEU A 252 -9.11 11.80 27.32
N THR A 253 -8.63 12.99 27.67
CA THR A 253 -9.31 13.89 28.62
C THR A 253 -10.47 14.63 27.96
N GLY A 254 -10.37 14.89 26.64
CA GLY A 254 -11.39 15.50 25.81
C GLY A 254 -11.26 15.06 24.36
N TYR A 255 -12.37 15.00 23.64
CA TYR A 255 -12.40 14.73 22.21
C TYR A 255 -13.53 15.52 21.55
N ARG A 256 -13.20 16.27 20.52
CA ARG A 256 -14.18 17.01 19.72
C ARG A 256 -13.84 16.83 18.23
N SER A 257 -14.71 16.14 17.50
CA SER A 257 -14.58 16.06 16.04
C SER A 257 -14.88 17.38 15.38
N PRO A 258 -14.17 17.77 14.34
CA PRO A 258 -14.64 18.78 13.41
C PRO A 258 -15.92 18.30 12.71
N GLY A 259 -16.64 19.23 12.11
CA GLY A 259 -17.87 18.94 11.37
C GLY A 259 -18.20 20.08 10.41
N GLY A 260 -19.19 19.88 9.59
CA GLY A 260 -19.66 20.84 8.58
C GLY A 260 -19.76 20.20 7.20
N ILE A 261 -20.14 21.00 6.18
CA ILE A 261 -20.30 20.53 4.82
C ILE A 261 -18.94 20.06 4.28
N GLY A 262 -18.90 18.84 3.72
CA GLY A 262 -17.69 18.26 3.13
C GLY A 262 -16.70 17.68 4.15
N ILE A 263 -17.05 17.61 5.44
CA ILE A 263 -16.21 16.99 6.47
C ILE A 263 -16.80 15.64 6.87
N ARG A 264 -15.99 14.58 6.71
CA ARG A 264 -16.24 13.24 7.24
C ARG A 264 -15.19 12.92 8.30
N VAL A 265 -15.61 12.34 9.40
CA VAL A 265 -14.70 11.86 10.45
C VAL A 265 -15.05 10.44 10.80
N ASP A 266 -14.14 9.53 10.49
CA ASP A 266 -14.21 8.13 10.93
C ASP A 266 -13.35 7.99 12.18
N ARG A 267 -13.93 7.48 13.27
CA ARG A 267 -13.28 7.41 14.58
C ARG A 267 -13.58 6.10 15.31
N GLY A 268 -12.62 5.63 16.08
CA GLY A 268 -12.79 4.51 17.01
C GLY A 268 -12.77 4.92 18.49
N VAL A 269 -12.76 6.22 18.77
CA VAL A 269 -12.58 6.75 20.13
C VAL A 269 -13.71 7.71 20.54
N HIS A 270 -13.82 7.94 21.84
CA HIS A 270 -14.71 8.92 22.46
C HIS A 270 -14.00 9.59 23.65
N THR A 271 -14.58 10.65 24.21
CA THR A 271 -14.06 11.27 25.44
C THR A 271 -13.93 10.21 26.55
N ARG A 272 -12.80 10.20 27.25
CA ARG A 272 -12.41 9.23 28.29
C ARG A 272 -12.02 7.85 27.75
N TYR A 273 -11.97 7.62 26.44
CA TYR A 273 -11.40 6.40 25.87
C TYR A 273 -9.92 6.27 26.24
N THR A 274 -9.47 5.07 26.54
CA THR A 274 -8.03 4.79 26.77
C THR A 274 -7.43 4.17 25.52
N ILE A 275 -6.50 4.88 24.89
CA ILE A 275 -5.76 4.40 23.73
C ILE A 275 -4.78 3.34 24.21
N PRO A 276 -4.88 2.08 23.72
CA PRO A 276 -4.02 1.00 24.18
C PRO A 276 -2.62 1.10 23.54
N SER A 277 -1.63 0.49 24.19
CA SER A 277 -0.24 0.47 23.71
C SER A 277 0.05 -0.63 22.67
N TYR A 278 -0.88 -1.55 22.44
CA TYR A 278 -0.69 -2.76 21.64
C TYR A 278 -1.40 -2.71 20.27
N TYR A 279 -2.04 -1.58 19.95
CA TYR A 279 -2.62 -1.31 18.64
C TYR A 279 -2.05 -0.01 18.05
N ASP A 280 -2.50 0.30 16.85
CA ASP A 280 -2.20 1.56 16.16
C ASP A 280 -2.60 2.77 17.01
N PRO A 281 -1.77 3.84 17.09
CA PRO A 281 -2.10 5.05 17.83
C PRO A 281 -3.18 5.92 17.16
N MET A 282 -3.76 5.51 16.04
CA MET A 282 -4.73 6.31 15.31
C MET A 282 -6.01 6.53 16.12
N ILE A 283 -6.38 7.79 16.25
CA ILE A 283 -7.58 8.26 16.97
C ILE A 283 -8.75 8.37 16.02
N SER A 284 -8.50 9.00 14.88
CA SER A 284 -9.47 9.28 13.83
C SER A 284 -8.78 9.58 12.50
N LYS A 285 -9.58 9.63 11.49
CA LYS A 285 -9.16 10.07 10.17
C LYS A 285 -10.24 10.94 9.57
#